data_d6a8b6ac3a8e2d09288a3437ef0701e6
#
_entry.id   d6a8b6ac3a8e2d09288a3437ef0701e6
#
_cell.length_a   1.000
_cell.length_b   1.000
_cell.length_c   1.000
_cell.angle_alpha   90.00
_cell.angle_beta   90.00
_cell.angle_gamma   90.00
#
_symmetry.space_group_name_H-M   'P 1'
#
loop_
_entity.id
_entity.type
_entity.pdbx_description
1 polymer ?
#
loop_
_entity_poly.entity_id
_entity_poly.type
_entity_poly.pdbx_seq_one_letter_code
_entity_poly.pdbx_strand_id
1 'polypeptide(L)'
;MARQPFMVRIMQQTISKELKAQMRAERLALRDAIPPETRIEKSLAMAEHAGEAVAFDPGTIISGFMPIRSEADIRPLMARFEARGARLCVPAILDRQTIVFRELLRSAPLVATGFGTAGPGQEATVLDPEIMLVPLSAFDDRGHRIGYGAGHYDRAIGRLRQKGMHPKLMGIAFDCQEVAHVPDEPHDISLDAILTESGLRFFASWIG
;
A
#
# COMPACT_ATOMS: atom_id res chain seq x y z
N MET A 1 -15.29 31.59 8.59
CA MET A 1 -15.55 30.39 7.76
C MET A 1 -16.94 29.84 8.08
N ALA A 2 -17.89 29.92 7.15
CA ALA A 2 -19.26 29.46 7.35
C ALA A 2 -19.30 27.94 7.44
N ARG A 3 -19.89 27.39 8.52
CA ARG A 3 -20.12 25.95 8.64
C ARG A 3 -21.18 25.52 7.62
N GLN A 4 -20.81 24.63 6.69
CA GLN A 4 -21.78 24.05 5.77
C GLN A 4 -22.92 23.35 6.55
N PRO A 5 -24.17 23.41 6.06
CA PRO A 5 -25.29 22.72 6.69
C PRO A 5 -25.05 21.21 6.81
N PHE A 6 -25.42 20.62 7.93
CA PHE A 6 -25.21 19.20 8.24
C PHE A 6 -25.67 18.24 7.13
N MET A 7 -26.82 18.48 6.50
CA MET A 7 -27.36 17.69 5.38
C MET A 7 -26.47 17.72 4.14
N VAL A 8 -25.88 18.88 3.79
CA VAL A 8 -24.99 19.00 2.64
C VAL A 8 -23.71 18.17 2.84
N ARG A 9 -23.18 18.14 4.05
CA ARG A 9 -22.00 17.33 4.40
C ARG A 9 -22.28 15.85 4.29
N ILE A 10 -23.44 15.37 4.76
CA ILE A 10 -23.82 13.94 4.63
C ILE A 10 -23.97 13.56 3.17
N MET A 11 -24.65 14.38 2.35
CA MET A 11 -24.79 14.12 0.92
C MET A 11 -23.43 14.05 0.21
N GLN A 12 -22.52 14.97 0.49
CA GLN A 12 -21.17 14.95 -0.10
C GLN A 12 -20.36 13.72 0.30
N GLN A 13 -20.43 13.28 1.55
CA GLN A 13 -19.77 12.06 2.00
C GLN A 13 -20.36 10.80 1.33
N THR A 14 -21.67 10.75 1.15
CA THR A 14 -22.33 9.63 0.45
C THR A 14 -21.90 9.56 -1.01
N ILE A 15 -21.92 10.69 -1.73
CA ILE A 15 -21.48 10.78 -3.13
C ILE A 15 -20.00 10.39 -3.26
N SER A 16 -19.13 10.88 -2.39
CA SER A 16 -17.70 10.53 -2.37
C SER A 16 -17.48 9.03 -2.16
N LYS A 17 -18.22 8.41 -1.25
CA LYS A 17 -18.15 6.97 -0.98
C LYS A 17 -18.60 6.12 -2.17
N GLU A 18 -19.69 6.50 -2.81
CA GLU A 18 -20.20 5.81 -4.00
C GLU A 18 -19.22 5.94 -5.16
N LEU A 19 -18.69 7.12 -5.42
CA LEU A 19 -17.70 7.36 -6.46
C LEU A 19 -16.40 6.59 -6.19
N LYS A 20 -15.89 6.57 -4.95
CA LYS A 20 -14.75 5.72 -4.56
C LYS A 20 -15.04 4.23 -4.80
N ALA A 21 -16.27 3.77 -4.55
CA ALA A 21 -16.65 2.38 -4.78
C ALA A 21 -16.70 2.02 -6.27
N GLN A 22 -17.25 2.90 -7.11
CA GLN A 22 -17.27 2.74 -8.55
C GLN A 22 -15.87 2.71 -9.14
N MET A 23 -15.03 3.71 -8.83
CA MET A 23 -13.64 3.79 -9.30
C MET A 23 -12.84 2.54 -8.89
N ARG A 24 -13.03 2.05 -7.66
CA ARG A 24 -12.42 0.81 -7.20
C ARG A 24 -12.81 -0.37 -8.08
N ALA A 25 -14.10 -0.54 -8.35
CA ALA A 25 -14.59 -1.64 -9.15
C ALA A 25 -14.03 -1.59 -10.58
N GLU A 26 -14.04 -0.42 -11.21
CA GLU A 26 -13.51 -0.21 -12.56
C GLU A 26 -12.01 -0.51 -12.65
N ARG A 27 -11.21 0.04 -11.73
CA ARG A 27 -9.74 -0.16 -11.76
C ARG A 27 -9.36 -1.59 -11.41
N LEU A 28 -10.06 -2.24 -10.49
CA LEU A 28 -9.85 -3.67 -10.20
C LEU A 28 -10.20 -4.54 -11.41
N ALA A 29 -11.27 -4.25 -12.14
CA ALA A 29 -11.62 -4.98 -13.35
C ALA A 29 -10.52 -4.87 -14.43
N LEU A 30 -9.96 -3.66 -14.64
CA LEU A 30 -8.83 -3.48 -15.56
C LEU A 30 -7.58 -4.25 -15.11
N ARG A 31 -7.28 -4.23 -13.82
CA ARG A 31 -6.16 -4.97 -13.25
C ARG A 31 -6.36 -6.49 -13.39
N ASP A 32 -7.56 -6.98 -13.12
CA ASP A 32 -7.89 -8.40 -13.22
C ASP A 32 -7.81 -8.91 -14.67
N ALA A 33 -8.03 -8.01 -15.66
CA ALA A 33 -7.91 -8.32 -17.09
C ALA A 33 -6.46 -8.45 -17.58
N ILE A 34 -5.45 -8.03 -16.81
CA ILE A 34 -4.03 -8.20 -17.20
C ILE A 34 -3.69 -9.70 -17.18
N PRO A 35 -3.17 -10.28 -18.27
CA PRO A 35 -2.75 -11.68 -18.31
C PRO A 35 -1.71 -12.00 -17.23
N PRO A 36 -1.71 -13.23 -16.65
CA PRO A 36 -0.77 -13.59 -15.58
C PRO A 36 0.70 -13.39 -15.95
N GLU A 37 1.10 -13.74 -17.16
CA GLU A 37 2.47 -13.59 -17.66
C GLU A 37 2.88 -12.11 -17.71
N THR A 38 1.99 -11.27 -18.22
CA THR A 38 2.21 -9.82 -18.26
C THR A 38 2.29 -9.22 -16.85
N ARG A 39 1.51 -9.72 -15.89
CA ARG A 39 1.64 -9.27 -14.49
C ARG A 39 3.00 -9.60 -13.90
N ILE A 40 3.56 -10.77 -14.23
CA ILE A 40 4.91 -11.17 -13.79
C ILE A 40 5.95 -10.20 -14.37
N GLU A 41 5.92 -9.96 -15.68
CA GLU A 41 6.84 -9.03 -16.36
C GLU A 41 6.77 -7.62 -15.74
N LYS A 42 5.57 -7.09 -15.57
CA LYS A 42 5.34 -5.78 -14.95
C LYS A 42 5.84 -5.71 -13.51
N SER A 43 5.64 -6.77 -12.73
CA SER A 43 6.11 -6.85 -11.34
C SER A 43 7.65 -6.91 -11.25
N LEU A 44 8.30 -7.57 -12.20
CA LEU A 44 9.76 -7.57 -12.31
C LEU A 44 10.31 -6.19 -12.70
N ALA A 45 9.66 -5.50 -13.64
CA ALA A 45 10.01 -4.14 -13.99
C ALA A 45 9.92 -3.18 -12.78
N MET A 46 8.86 -3.29 -11.97
CA MET A 46 8.76 -2.55 -10.70
C MET A 46 9.96 -2.81 -9.78
N ALA A 47 10.37 -4.08 -9.65
CA ALA A 47 11.51 -4.43 -8.80
C ALA A 47 12.84 -3.86 -9.33
N GLU A 48 12.98 -3.72 -10.64
CA GLU A 48 14.13 -3.08 -11.28
C GLU A 48 14.12 -1.56 -11.04
N HIS A 49 12.99 -0.90 -11.24
CA HIS A 49 12.86 0.55 -11.08
C HIS A 49 13.12 1.01 -9.63
N ALA A 50 12.65 0.27 -8.64
CA ALA A 50 12.72 0.70 -7.23
C ALA A 50 13.87 0.07 -6.45
N GLY A 51 14.43 -1.05 -6.93
CA GLY A 51 15.39 -1.84 -6.16
C GLY A 51 16.61 -1.05 -5.69
N GLU A 52 17.11 -0.13 -6.51
CA GLU A 52 18.25 0.75 -6.17
C GLU A 52 17.82 2.21 -5.94
N ALA A 53 16.68 2.63 -6.51
CA ALA A 53 16.24 4.03 -6.47
C ALA A 53 15.69 4.45 -5.10
N VAL A 54 15.20 3.51 -4.29
CA VAL A 54 14.72 3.79 -2.94
C VAL A 54 15.90 3.82 -1.97
N ALA A 55 16.23 5.01 -1.46
CA ALA A 55 17.29 5.17 -0.47
C ALA A 55 16.81 4.78 0.93
N PHE A 56 17.60 3.96 1.61
CA PHE A 56 17.45 3.60 3.04
C PHE A 56 18.77 3.02 3.58
N ASP A 57 18.94 3.07 4.89
CA ASP A 57 20.09 2.50 5.56
C ASP A 57 19.88 1.01 5.92
N PRO A 58 20.94 0.19 6.01
CA PRO A 58 20.83 -1.17 6.55
C PRO A 58 20.16 -1.16 7.94
N GLY A 59 19.24 -2.10 8.15
CA GLY A 59 18.43 -2.16 9.38
C GLY A 59 17.09 -1.43 9.29
N THR A 60 16.86 -0.57 8.29
CA THR A 60 15.56 0.07 8.07
C THR A 60 14.44 -0.96 7.96
N ILE A 61 13.35 -0.72 8.67
CA ILE A 61 12.18 -1.60 8.67
C ILE A 61 11.26 -1.21 7.53
N ILE A 62 11.09 -2.14 6.58
CA ILE A 62 10.24 -1.94 5.40
C ILE A 62 9.07 -2.92 5.43
N SER A 63 7.84 -2.41 5.40
CA SER A 63 6.69 -3.29 5.24
C SER A 63 6.37 -3.53 3.77
N GLY A 64 6.35 -4.81 3.39
CA GLY A 64 5.71 -5.24 2.15
C GLY A 64 4.29 -5.75 2.41
N PHE A 65 3.80 -6.53 1.46
CA PHE A 65 2.56 -7.30 1.60
C PHE A 65 2.66 -8.60 0.80
N MET A 66 1.84 -9.59 1.17
CA MET A 66 1.68 -10.80 0.37
C MET A 66 0.59 -10.53 -0.67
N PRO A 67 0.91 -10.60 -1.98
CA PRO A 67 -0.03 -10.22 -3.02
C PRO A 67 -1.26 -11.14 -3.01
N ILE A 68 -2.42 -10.56 -3.19
CA ILE A 68 -3.69 -11.27 -3.32
C ILE A 68 -4.29 -11.04 -4.71
N ARG A 69 -4.95 -12.07 -5.26
CA ARG A 69 -5.63 -12.00 -6.57
C ARG A 69 -4.65 -11.55 -7.68
N SER A 70 -4.96 -10.43 -8.32
CA SER A 70 -4.21 -9.84 -9.42
C SER A 70 -3.27 -8.69 -8.99
N GLU A 71 -2.92 -8.57 -7.71
CA GLU A 71 -1.95 -7.57 -7.25
C GLU A 71 -0.57 -7.79 -7.88
N ALA A 72 0.20 -6.71 -7.97
CA ALA A 72 1.60 -6.79 -8.34
C ALA A 72 2.36 -7.67 -7.35
N ASP A 73 3.19 -8.57 -7.85
CA ASP A 73 4.04 -9.41 -7.02
C ASP A 73 5.30 -8.64 -6.61
N ILE A 74 5.29 -8.10 -5.41
CA ILE A 74 6.40 -7.33 -4.87
C ILE A 74 7.47 -8.17 -4.17
N ARG A 75 7.34 -9.50 -4.17
CA ARG A 75 8.36 -10.38 -3.55
C ARG A 75 9.75 -10.21 -4.15
N PRO A 76 9.93 -10.03 -5.48
CA PRO A 76 11.22 -9.69 -6.04
C PRO A 76 11.81 -8.37 -5.53
N LEU A 77 10.97 -7.33 -5.39
CA LEU A 77 11.38 -6.04 -4.81
C LEU A 77 11.78 -6.20 -3.34
N MET A 78 10.97 -6.89 -2.55
CA MET A 78 11.28 -7.16 -1.14
C MET A 78 12.60 -7.91 -0.99
N ALA A 79 12.86 -8.90 -1.85
CA ALA A 79 14.15 -9.62 -1.83
C ALA A 79 15.36 -8.71 -2.14
N ARG A 80 15.21 -7.73 -3.04
CA ARG A 80 16.25 -6.72 -3.31
C ARG A 80 16.49 -5.83 -2.11
N PHE A 81 15.43 -5.38 -1.43
CA PHE A 81 15.56 -4.56 -0.21
C PHE A 81 16.23 -5.35 0.93
N GLU A 82 15.84 -6.62 1.13
CA GLU A 82 16.50 -7.50 2.11
C GLU A 82 17.98 -7.69 1.80
N ALA A 83 18.35 -7.91 0.53
CA ALA A 83 19.74 -8.04 0.11
C ALA A 83 20.59 -6.77 0.39
N ARG A 84 19.95 -5.60 0.44
CA ARG A 84 20.54 -4.31 0.83
C ARG A 84 20.49 -4.05 2.33
N GLY A 85 20.07 -5.03 3.13
CA GLY A 85 20.09 -4.97 4.59
C GLY A 85 18.78 -4.46 5.24
N ALA A 86 17.68 -4.31 4.50
CA ALA A 86 16.39 -3.97 5.11
C ALA A 86 15.87 -5.13 5.97
N ARG A 87 15.20 -4.79 7.09
CA ARG A 87 14.37 -5.73 7.84
C ARG A 87 12.96 -5.70 7.28
N LEU A 88 12.48 -6.85 6.82
CA LEU A 88 11.17 -6.93 6.20
C LEU A 88 10.08 -7.31 7.20
N CYS A 89 8.90 -6.74 7.01
CA CYS A 89 7.69 -7.17 7.70
C CYS A 89 6.48 -7.15 6.75
N VAL A 90 5.43 -7.85 7.12
CA VAL A 90 4.18 -7.88 6.35
C VAL A 90 2.97 -7.74 7.27
N PRO A 91 1.84 -7.19 6.78
CA PRO A 91 0.65 -7.02 7.60
C PRO A 91 0.05 -8.37 8.01
N ALA A 92 -0.32 -8.46 9.27
CA ALA A 92 -1.11 -9.54 9.85
C ALA A 92 -2.40 -8.96 10.43
N ILE A 93 -3.53 -9.48 9.99
CA ILE A 93 -4.85 -9.04 10.46
C ILE A 93 -5.10 -9.66 11.83
N LEU A 94 -5.31 -8.84 12.85
CA LEU A 94 -5.70 -9.28 14.18
C LEU A 94 -7.23 -9.34 14.31
N ASP A 95 -7.91 -8.33 13.78
CA ASP A 95 -9.36 -8.20 13.76
C ASP A 95 -9.85 -7.33 12.59
N ARG A 96 -11.15 -7.02 12.55
CA ARG A 96 -11.77 -6.22 11.47
C ARG A 96 -11.19 -4.81 11.32
N GLN A 97 -10.48 -4.29 12.31
CA GLN A 97 -9.98 -2.91 12.34
C GLN A 97 -8.47 -2.81 12.48
N THR A 98 -7.82 -3.90 12.92
CA THR A 98 -6.42 -3.87 13.36
C THR A 98 -5.56 -4.78 12.51
N ILE A 99 -4.51 -4.21 11.94
CA ILE A 99 -3.35 -4.95 11.42
C ILE A 99 -2.11 -4.56 12.22
N VAL A 100 -1.22 -5.52 12.39
CA VAL A 100 0.15 -5.32 12.86
C VAL A 100 1.12 -5.77 11.78
N PHE A 101 2.36 -5.34 11.84
CA PHE A 101 3.38 -5.77 10.89
C PHE A 101 4.31 -6.77 11.55
N ARG A 102 4.29 -8.01 11.07
CA ARG A 102 5.11 -9.11 11.59
C ARG A 102 6.36 -9.28 10.76
N GLU A 103 7.49 -9.44 11.43
CA GLU A 103 8.79 -9.64 10.79
C GLU A 103 8.74 -10.86 9.87
N LEU A 104 9.23 -10.68 8.64
CA LEU A 104 9.30 -11.73 7.62
C LEU A 104 10.75 -12.22 7.53
N LEU A 105 11.02 -13.37 8.10
CA LEU A 105 12.34 -14.01 8.05
C LEU A 105 12.34 -15.13 7.02
N ARG A 106 13.39 -15.24 6.21
CA ARG A 106 13.54 -16.30 5.18
C ARG A 106 13.41 -17.71 5.73
N SER A 107 13.93 -17.94 6.94
CA SER A 107 13.95 -19.25 7.58
C SER A 107 12.70 -19.58 8.40
N ALA A 108 11.82 -18.60 8.62
CA ALA A 108 10.64 -18.82 9.44
C ALA A 108 9.51 -19.48 8.62
N PRO A 109 8.80 -20.42 9.22
CA PRO A 109 7.65 -21.05 8.55
C PRO A 109 6.55 -20.01 8.33
N LEU A 110 5.98 -20.02 7.13
CA LEU A 110 4.78 -19.23 6.83
C LEU A 110 3.54 -20.07 7.17
N VAL A 111 2.58 -19.44 7.83
CA VAL A 111 1.28 -20.04 8.16
C VAL A 111 0.18 -19.41 7.32
N ALA A 112 -0.92 -20.12 7.09
CA ALA A 112 -2.07 -19.57 6.41
C ALA A 112 -2.66 -18.40 7.22
N THR A 113 -2.78 -17.22 6.58
CA THR A 113 -3.22 -15.96 7.23
C THR A 113 -4.62 -15.52 6.79
N GLY A 114 -5.35 -16.38 6.07
CA GLY A 114 -6.62 -16.06 5.45
C GLY A 114 -6.46 -15.45 4.04
N PHE A 115 -7.56 -15.25 3.33
CA PHE A 115 -7.61 -14.72 1.95
C PHE A 115 -6.70 -15.46 0.94
N GLY A 116 -6.34 -16.72 1.21
CA GLY A 116 -5.45 -17.50 0.35
C GLY A 116 -3.97 -17.08 0.44
N THR A 117 -3.58 -16.31 1.44
CA THR A 117 -2.20 -15.90 1.67
C THR A 117 -1.54 -16.69 2.80
N ALA A 118 -0.22 -16.71 2.79
CA ALA A 118 0.59 -17.20 3.90
C ALA A 118 1.50 -16.08 4.39
N GLY A 119 1.74 -16.02 5.68
CA GLY A 119 2.57 -14.99 6.31
C GLY A 119 3.18 -15.47 7.62
N PRO A 120 3.97 -14.64 8.30
CA PRO A 120 4.59 -14.98 9.59
C PRO A 120 3.54 -15.33 10.65
N GLY A 121 3.81 -16.37 11.41
CA GLY A 121 2.96 -16.83 12.52
C GLY A 121 2.81 -15.81 13.65
N GLN A 122 2.02 -16.18 14.66
CA GLN A 122 1.75 -15.28 15.80
C GLN A 122 2.99 -14.99 16.64
N GLU A 123 3.97 -15.89 16.60
CA GLU A 123 5.25 -15.78 17.34
C GLU A 123 6.23 -14.79 16.71
N ALA A 124 5.99 -14.37 15.45
CA ALA A 124 6.89 -13.44 14.77
C ALA A 124 6.85 -12.05 15.43
N THR A 125 8.02 -11.45 15.54
CA THR A 125 8.20 -10.12 16.11
C THR A 125 7.32 -9.09 15.40
N VAL A 126 6.61 -8.28 16.16
CA VAL A 126 5.87 -7.12 15.64
C VAL A 126 6.83 -5.95 15.49
N LEU A 127 6.88 -5.37 14.30
CA LEU A 127 7.73 -4.24 13.95
C LEU A 127 6.89 -3.03 13.58
N ASP A 128 7.46 -1.85 13.77
CA ASP A 128 6.89 -0.59 13.31
C ASP A 128 7.67 -0.13 12.06
N PRO A 129 7.09 -0.16 10.85
CA PRO A 129 7.81 0.14 9.61
C PRO A 129 8.10 1.63 9.44
N GLU A 130 9.28 1.93 8.88
CA GLU A 130 9.74 3.25 8.49
C GLU A 130 9.42 3.57 7.01
N ILE A 131 9.34 2.53 6.18
CA ILE A 131 8.86 2.60 4.79
C ILE A 131 7.74 1.58 4.62
N MET A 132 6.65 1.98 4.00
CA MET A 132 5.50 1.11 3.78
C MET A 132 5.19 1.00 2.29
N LEU A 133 5.25 -0.23 1.76
CA LEU A 133 4.70 -0.56 0.45
C LEU A 133 3.20 -0.79 0.62
N VAL A 134 2.39 0.07 0.01
CA VAL A 134 0.95 0.15 0.24
C VAL A 134 0.19 -0.37 -0.98
N PRO A 135 -0.54 -1.50 -0.88
CA PRO A 135 -1.42 -1.97 -1.96
C PRO A 135 -2.64 -1.06 -2.07
N LEU A 136 -3.12 -0.87 -3.30
CA LEU A 136 -4.23 0.02 -3.58
C LEU A 136 -5.05 -0.43 -4.79
N SER A 137 -6.24 0.14 -4.95
CA SER A 137 -7.14 -0.13 -6.08
C SER A 137 -7.03 0.94 -7.16
N ALA A 138 -6.87 2.20 -6.77
CA ALA A 138 -6.69 3.34 -7.66
C ALA A 138 -5.84 4.42 -7.00
N PHE A 139 -5.19 5.26 -7.81
CA PHE A 139 -4.41 6.41 -7.36
C PHE A 139 -4.47 7.53 -8.39
N ASP A 140 -4.08 8.75 -7.97
CA ASP A 140 -3.93 9.90 -8.86
C ASP A 140 -2.52 10.52 -8.77
N ASP A 141 -2.25 11.50 -9.63
CA ASP A 141 -0.98 12.21 -9.74
C ASP A 141 -0.65 13.11 -8.53
N ARG A 142 -1.60 13.29 -7.60
CA ARG A 142 -1.43 14.03 -6.35
C ARG A 142 -1.03 13.13 -5.18
N GLY A 143 -0.95 11.81 -5.39
CA GLY A 143 -0.66 10.83 -4.37
C GLY A 143 -1.89 10.37 -3.56
N HIS A 144 -3.11 10.78 -3.92
CA HIS A 144 -4.31 10.25 -3.30
C HIS A 144 -4.59 8.83 -3.79
N ARG A 145 -5.15 8.00 -2.91
CA ARG A 145 -5.39 6.59 -3.22
C ARG A 145 -6.74 6.09 -2.77
N ILE A 146 -7.22 5.07 -3.45
CA ILE A 146 -8.36 4.25 -3.04
C ILE A 146 -7.85 2.86 -2.66
N GLY A 147 -8.01 2.48 -1.39
CA GLY A 147 -7.74 1.13 -0.92
C GLY A 147 -8.92 0.18 -1.15
N TYR A 148 -8.85 -1.02 -0.57
CA TYR A 148 -9.89 -2.05 -0.71
C TYR A 148 -11.16 -1.81 0.14
N GLY A 149 -11.22 -0.70 0.89
CA GLY A 149 -12.41 -0.29 1.64
C GLY A 149 -12.44 -0.69 3.12
N ALA A 150 -11.53 -1.53 3.59
CA ALA A 150 -11.45 -1.91 5.01
C ALA A 150 -10.75 -0.84 5.90
N GLY A 151 -9.99 0.09 5.31
CA GLY A 151 -9.28 1.17 6.02
C GLY A 151 -8.15 0.69 6.95
N HIS A 152 -7.65 -0.53 6.76
CA HIS A 152 -6.60 -1.11 7.63
C HIS A 152 -5.32 -0.28 7.61
N TYR A 153 -4.85 0.13 6.41
CA TYR A 153 -3.61 0.90 6.28
C TYR A 153 -3.75 2.30 6.87
N ASP A 154 -4.87 3.01 6.65
CA ASP A 154 -5.06 4.35 7.20
C ASP A 154 -5.05 4.32 8.74
N ARG A 155 -5.70 3.31 9.33
CA ARG A 155 -5.66 3.13 10.79
C ARG A 155 -4.27 2.72 11.30
N ALA A 156 -3.55 1.85 10.58
CA ALA A 156 -2.19 1.46 10.96
C ALA A 156 -1.23 2.64 10.92
N ILE A 157 -1.27 3.42 9.84
CA ILE A 157 -0.47 4.64 9.69
C ILE A 157 -0.83 5.65 10.79
N GLY A 158 -2.13 5.82 11.09
CA GLY A 158 -2.59 6.67 12.19
C GLY A 158 -1.99 6.26 13.54
N ARG A 159 -1.92 4.95 13.84
CA ARG A 159 -1.28 4.44 15.06
C ARG A 159 0.23 4.69 15.09
N LEU A 160 0.93 4.50 13.97
CA LEU A 160 2.36 4.82 13.87
C LEU A 160 2.61 6.30 14.12
N ARG A 161 1.80 7.18 13.54
CA ARG A 161 1.88 8.63 13.78
C ARG A 161 1.62 9.01 15.24
N GLN A 162 0.69 8.34 15.93
CA GLN A 162 0.47 8.52 17.37
C GLN A 162 1.67 8.12 18.22
N LYS A 163 2.52 7.20 17.74
CA LYS A 163 3.80 6.85 18.36
C LYS A 163 4.94 7.84 18.01
N GLY A 164 4.64 8.92 17.27
CA GLY A 164 5.65 9.88 16.79
C GLY A 164 6.41 9.42 15.54
N MET A 165 5.98 8.35 14.88
CA MET A 165 6.60 7.86 13.66
C MET A 165 5.92 8.45 12.43
N HIS A 166 6.69 8.69 11.37
CA HIS A 166 6.19 9.20 10.09
C HIS A 166 6.71 8.30 8.97
N PRO A 167 6.14 7.10 8.78
CA PRO A 167 6.61 6.19 7.75
C PRO A 167 6.43 6.81 6.37
N LYS A 168 7.41 6.60 5.49
CA LYS A 168 7.31 6.94 4.06
C LYS A 168 6.38 5.94 3.37
N LEU A 169 5.40 6.43 2.62
CA LEU A 169 4.34 5.63 2.01
C LEU A 169 4.55 5.53 0.50
N MET A 170 4.89 4.35 0.02
CA MET A 170 5.02 4.06 -1.40
C MET A 170 3.84 3.21 -1.87
N GLY A 171 2.98 3.77 -2.70
CA GLY A 171 1.91 3.02 -3.36
C GLY A 171 2.48 2.03 -4.37
N ILE A 172 1.86 0.86 -4.47
CA ILE A 172 2.20 -0.16 -5.47
C ILE A 172 0.96 -0.42 -6.32
N ALA A 173 1.08 -0.19 -7.62
CA ALA A 173 -0.02 -0.35 -8.55
C ALA A 173 0.48 -0.63 -9.97
N PHE A 174 -0.40 -1.13 -10.84
CA PHE A 174 -0.16 -1.07 -12.29
C PHE A 174 -0.67 0.27 -12.85
N ASP A 175 -0.11 0.73 -13.97
CA ASP A 175 -0.50 1.98 -14.63
C ASP A 175 -2.01 2.07 -14.88
N CYS A 176 -2.66 0.95 -15.19
CA CYS A 176 -4.11 0.91 -15.42
C CYS A 176 -4.95 1.30 -14.19
N GLN A 177 -4.34 1.40 -13.01
CA GLN A 177 -4.99 1.82 -11.77
C GLN A 177 -4.93 3.34 -11.55
N GLU A 178 -4.20 4.09 -12.40
CA GLU A 178 -4.19 5.54 -12.36
C GLU A 178 -5.52 6.13 -12.83
N VAL A 179 -5.97 7.17 -12.13
CA VAL A 179 -7.18 7.95 -12.45
C VAL A 179 -6.85 9.43 -12.46
N ALA A 180 -7.63 10.22 -13.19
CA ALA A 180 -7.39 11.66 -13.25
C ALA A 180 -7.56 12.35 -11.89
N HIS A 181 -8.45 11.86 -11.04
CA HIS A 181 -8.72 12.46 -9.73
C HIS A 181 -9.36 11.45 -8.78
N VAL A 182 -8.75 11.25 -7.64
CA VAL A 182 -9.32 10.49 -6.51
C VAL A 182 -10.10 11.46 -5.63
N PRO A 183 -11.39 11.20 -5.33
CA PRO A 183 -12.10 11.99 -4.33
C PRO A 183 -11.40 11.85 -2.97
N ASP A 184 -10.91 12.94 -2.43
CA ASP A 184 -10.18 12.96 -1.17
C ASP A 184 -10.95 13.70 -0.06
N GLU A 185 -10.69 13.31 1.16
CA GLU A 185 -11.22 13.93 2.37
C GLU A 185 -10.05 14.42 3.24
N PRO A 186 -10.24 15.41 4.13
CA PRO A 186 -9.14 15.99 4.92
C PRO A 186 -8.39 15.00 5.83
N HIS A 187 -8.96 13.82 6.08
CA HIS A 187 -8.35 12.77 6.88
C HIS A 187 -7.69 11.67 6.04
N ASP A 188 -7.84 11.69 4.73
CA ASP A 188 -7.18 10.73 3.83
C ASP A 188 -5.66 10.99 3.85
N ILE A 189 -4.90 9.91 3.93
CA ILE A 189 -3.44 9.97 4.00
C ILE A 189 -2.89 9.80 2.59
N SER A 190 -2.19 10.81 2.07
CA SER A 190 -1.54 10.75 0.76
C SER A 190 -0.31 9.86 0.78
N LEU A 191 0.04 9.34 -0.38
CA LEU A 191 1.29 8.64 -0.64
C LEU A 191 2.44 9.64 -0.78
N ASP A 192 3.65 9.21 -0.44
CA ASP A 192 4.89 9.95 -0.67
C ASP A 192 5.55 9.55 -2.00
N ALA A 193 5.24 8.35 -2.52
CA ALA A 193 5.67 7.88 -3.83
C ALA A 193 4.66 6.87 -4.40
N ILE A 194 4.74 6.67 -5.72
CA ILE A 194 4.02 5.59 -6.42
C ILE A 194 4.99 4.83 -7.32
N LEU A 195 4.94 3.51 -7.26
CA LEU A 195 5.69 2.60 -8.10
C LEU A 195 4.73 1.85 -9.01
N THR A 196 4.96 1.97 -10.31
CA THR A 196 4.27 1.20 -11.34
C THR A 196 5.28 0.48 -12.23
N GLU A 197 4.82 -0.30 -13.19
CA GLU A 197 5.69 -0.90 -14.22
C GLU A 197 6.40 0.13 -15.09
N SER A 198 5.86 1.36 -15.21
CA SER A 198 6.48 2.44 -15.97
C SER A 198 7.53 3.21 -15.17
N GLY A 199 7.63 3.02 -13.85
CA GLY A 199 8.68 3.65 -13.04
C GLY A 199 8.23 4.06 -11.64
N LEU A 200 9.17 4.67 -10.94
CA LEU A 200 9.00 5.23 -9.60
C LEU A 200 8.83 6.75 -9.70
N ARG A 201 7.70 7.25 -9.20
CA ARG A 201 7.41 8.70 -9.09
C ARG A 201 7.36 9.10 -7.63
N PHE A 202 8.10 10.15 -7.26
CA PHE A 202 8.08 10.73 -5.93
C PHE A 202 7.16 11.94 -5.88
N PHE A 203 6.39 12.05 -4.80
CA PHE A 203 5.64 13.26 -4.48
C PHE A 203 6.48 14.17 -3.57
N ALA A 204 6.07 15.42 -3.40
CA ALA A 204 6.85 16.42 -2.66
C ALA A 204 7.19 16.01 -1.22
N SER A 205 6.34 15.18 -0.58
CA SER A 205 6.52 14.66 0.78
C SER A 205 7.67 13.66 0.93
N TRP A 206 8.16 13.03 -0.14
CA TRP A 206 9.28 12.08 -0.06
C TRP A 206 10.63 12.73 0.16
N ILE A 207 10.80 13.98 -0.32
CA ILE A 207 12.09 14.70 -0.39
C ILE A 207 12.35 15.52 0.89
N GLY A 208 11.37 15.58 1.80
CA GLY A 208 11.41 16.37 3.02
C GLY A 208 12.03 15.63 4.21
#